data_27843bdc25a5e40a5830e5b7267adca4
#
_entry.id   27843bdc25a5e40a5830e5b7267adca4
#
_cell.length_a   1.000
_cell.length_b   1.000
_cell.length_c   1.000
_cell.angle_alpha   90.00
_cell.angle_beta   90.00
_cell.angle_gamma   90.00
#
_symmetry.space_group_name_H-M   'P 1'
#
loop_
_entity.id
_entity.type
_entity.pdbx_description
1 polymer ?
#
loop_
_entity_poly.entity_id
_entity_poly.type
_entity_poly.pdbx_seq_one_letter_code
_entity_poly.pdbx_strand_id
1 'polypeptide(L)'
;MKQFDLHALLEALNEAGVDFVVIGGVAVGAHGYVRGTEDLDVVPDPDPENLTRLTKVLSTLESTLPTVGERPFNPATDARVIRRGGNVTTMTRFGGLDVVQRARGVPSYTQLDADAVDSELLGVPVRVCSLGRLRQMKEAQGREQDKADLANLPELDF
;
A
#
# COMPACT_ATOMS: atom_id res chain seq x y z
N MET A 1 13.76 -16.38 -4.14
CA MET A 1 12.47 -15.78 -3.72
C MET A 1 12.75 -14.73 -2.66
N LYS A 2 12.35 -13.48 -2.89
CA LYS A 2 12.55 -12.41 -1.91
C LYS A 2 11.51 -12.55 -0.79
N GLN A 3 11.97 -12.62 0.45
CA GLN A 3 11.09 -12.71 1.61
C GLN A 3 10.41 -11.36 1.86
N PHE A 4 9.12 -11.40 2.21
CA PHE A 4 8.39 -10.19 2.56
C PHE A 4 8.79 -9.71 3.96
N ASP A 5 9.38 -8.53 4.03
CA ASP A 5 9.79 -7.88 5.27
C ASP A 5 9.00 -6.58 5.45
N LEU A 6 7.83 -6.70 6.05
CA LEU A 6 6.93 -5.57 6.26
C LEU A 6 7.56 -4.49 7.15
N HIS A 7 8.27 -4.90 8.20
CA HIS A 7 8.93 -3.96 9.11
C HIS A 7 9.92 -3.06 8.35
N ALA A 8 10.78 -3.68 7.52
CA ALA A 8 11.77 -2.94 6.75
C ALA A 8 11.13 -1.99 5.73
N LEU A 9 10.05 -2.42 5.08
CA LEU A 9 9.30 -1.56 4.14
C LEU A 9 8.69 -0.35 4.84
N LEU A 10 8.03 -0.56 5.97
CA LEU A 10 7.41 0.54 6.72
C LEU A 10 8.46 1.51 7.26
N GLU A 11 9.58 0.99 7.78
CA GLU A 11 10.68 1.84 8.24
C GLU A 11 11.26 2.68 7.10
N ALA A 12 11.50 2.07 5.95
CA ALA A 12 12.07 2.79 4.79
C ALA A 12 11.16 3.95 4.35
N LEU A 13 9.85 3.72 4.30
CA LEU A 13 8.89 4.76 3.94
C LEU A 13 8.83 5.87 4.99
N ASN A 14 8.82 5.53 6.27
CA ASN A 14 8.77 6.51 7.36
C ASN A 14 10.06 7.33 7.45
N GLU A 15 11.21 6.70 7.34
CA GLU A 15 12.50 7.39 7.36
C GLU A 15 12.66 8.38 6.20
N ALA A 16 12.09 8.06 5.06
CA ALA A 16 12.08 8.95 3.90
C ALA A 16 11.03 10.07 4.01
N GLY A 17 10.18 10.05 5.03
CA GLY A 17 9.14 11.05 5.23
C GLY A 17 7.96 10.91 4.26
N VAL A 18 7.70 9.72 3.77
CA VAL A 18 6.57 9.47 2.85
C VAL A 18 5.27 9.40 3.64
N ASP A 19 4.30 10.21 3.23
CA ASP A 19 2.94 10.17 3.75
C ASP A 19 2.07 9.22 2.91
N PHE A 20 1.40 8.28 3.55
CA PHE A 20 0.58 7.29 2.88
C PHE A 20 -0.43 6.65 3.84
N VAL A 21 -1.45 6.06 3.27
CA VAL A 21 -2.41 5.22 4.01
C VAL A 21 -2.28 3.79 3.51
N VAL A 22 -2.19 2.84 4.43
CA VAL A 22 -2.12 1.40 4.12
C VAL A 22 -3.50 0.87 3.80
N ILE A 23 -3.62 0.13 2.71
CA ILE A 23 -4.81 -0.60 2.31
C ILE A 23 -4.47 -2.07 2.08
N GLY A 24 -5.37 -2.86 1.57
CA GLY A 24 -5.11 -4.24 1.17
C GLY A 24 -4.89 -5.23 2.32
N GLY A 25 -4.14 -6.28 2.06
CA GLY A 25 -3.94 -7.39 2.99
C GLY A 25 -3.29 -7.01 4.31
N VAL A 26 -2.36 -6.06 4.31
CA VAL A 26 -1.75 -5.56 5.55
C VAL A 26 -2.79 -4.83 6.40
N ALA A 27 -3.66 -4.03 5.77
CA ALA A 27 -4.78 -3.38 6.48
C ALA A 27 -5.75 -4.40 7.07
N VAL A 28 -6.04 -5.48 6.35
CA VAL A 28 -6.87 -6.59 6.87
C VAL A 28 -6.27 -7.15 8.16
N GLY A 29 -4.96 -7.39 8.16
CA GLY A 29 -4.24 -7.85 9.36
C GLY A 29 -4.32 -6.86 10.51
N ALA A 30 -4.18 -5.56 10.22
CA ALA A 30 -4.26 -4.50 11.21
C ALA A 30 -5.64 -4.41 11.86
N HIS A 31 -6.70 -4.76 11.13
CA HIS A 31 -8.07 -4.79 11.65
C HIS A 31 -8.47 -6.13 12.30
N GLY A 32 -7.54 -7.05 12.46
CA GLY A 32 -7.72 -8.24 13.30
C GLY A 32 -7.78 -9.58 12.57
N TYR A 33 -7.85 -9.59 11.24
CA TYR A 33 -7.79 -10.84 10.48
C TYR A 33 -6.37 -11.07 9.96
N VAL A 34 -5.57 -11.78 10.74
CA VAL A 34 -4.19 -12.10 10.39
C VAL A 34 -4.17 -13.25 9.38
N ARG A 35 -3.68 -12.97 8.19
CA ARG A 35 -3.45 -13.95 7.13
C ARG A 35 -2.15 -13.63 6.39
N GLY A 36 -1.65 -14.58 5.63
CA GLY A 36 -0.46 -14.36 4.81
C GLY A 36 -0.68 -13.26 3.77
N THR A 37 0.29 -12.38 3.65
CA THR A 37 0.36 -11.39 2.56
C THR A 37 1.82 -11.23 2.15
N GLU A 38 2.05 -10.95 0.88
CA GLU A 38 3.39 -10.80 0.31
C GLU A 38 3.65 -9.37 -0.17
N ASP A 39 2.63 -8.51 -0.11
CA ASP A 39 2.67 -7.16 -0.65
C ASP A 39 2.17 -6.17 0.38
N LEU A 40 2.80 -4.99 0.37
CA LEU A 40 2.30 -3.82 1.06
C LEU A 40 1.64 -2.91 0.03
N ASP A 41 0.35 -2.63 0.21
CA ASP A 41 -0.40 -1.73 -0.67
C ASP A 41 -0.56 -0.37 0.01
N VAL A 42 -0.12 0.68 -0.65
CA VAL A 42 -0.16 2.04 -0.12
C VAL A 42 -0.84 3.01 -1.09
N VAL A 43 -1.63 3.92 -0.53
CA VAL A 43 -2.15 5.08 -1.26
C VAL A 43 -1.38 6.30 -0.74
N PRO A 44 -0.47 6.86 -1.55
CA PRO A 44 0.34 7.99 -1.10
C PRO A 44 -0.42 9.31 -1.19
N ASP A 45 -0.01 10.27 -0.33
CA ASP A 45 -0.38 11.66 -0.52
C ASP A 45 0.11 12.10 -1.90
N PRO A 46 -0.77 12.65 -2.75
CA PRO A 46 -0.40 13.04 -4.11
C PRO A 46 0.42 14.34 -4.21
N ASP A 47 0.78 14.95 -3.08
CA ASP A 47 1.66 16.09 -3.10
C ASP A 47 2.95 15.78 -3.86
N PRO A 48 3.39 16.62 -4.82
CA PRO A 48 4.57 16.32 -5.66
C PRO A 48 5.84 16.03 -4.87
N GLU A 49 6.09 16.70 -3.77
CA GLU A 49 7.28 16.44 -2.95
C GLU A 49 7.20 15.07 -2.29
N ASN A 50 6.00 14.67 -1.85
CA ASN A 50 5.77 13.36 -1.26
C ASN A 50 6.00 12.25 -2.29
N LEU A 51 5.49 12.42 -3.50
CA LEU A 51 5.70 11.44 -4.58
C LEU A 51 7.18 11.34 -4.98
N THR A 52 7.91 12.43 -4.91
CA THR A 52 9.37 12.42 -5.14
C THR A 52 10.09 11.60 -4.06
N ARG A 53 9.71 11.76 -2.80
CA ARG A 53 10.27 10.95 -1.70
C ARG A 53 9.97 9.46 -1.88
N LEU A 54 8.74 9.13 -2.28
CA LEU A 54 8.34 7.75 -2.56
C LEU A 54 9.16 7.15 -3.71
N THR A 55 9.33 7.89 -4.79
CA THR A 55 10.16 7.46 -5.94
C THR A 55 11.59 7.14 -5.51
N LYS A 56 12.15 7.96 -4.63
CA LYS A 56 13.49 7.75 -4.08
C LYS A 56 13.58 6.45 -3.29
N VAL A 57 12.57 6.14 -2.48
CA VAL A 57 12.50 4.88 -1.74
C VAL A 57 12.51 3.70 -2.72
N LEU A 58 11.67 3.73 -3.75
CA LEU A 58 11.62 2.66 -4.75
C LEU A 58 12.96 2.44 -5.42
N SER A 59 13.68 3.52 -5.75
CA SER A 59 15.03 3.42 -6.33
C SER A 59 16.04 2.81 -5.35
N THR A 60 16.01 3.27 -4.10
CA THR A 60 16.94 2.81 -3.05
C THR A 60 16.73 1.33 -2.71
N LEU A 61 15.50 0.85 -2.78
CA LEU A 61 15.17 -0.55 -2.45
C LEU A 61 15.38 -1.52 -3.62
N GLU A 62 16.08 -1.12 -4.65
CA GLU A 62 16.40 -1.97 -5.80
C GLU A 62 15.16 -2.60 -6.43
N SER A 63 14.10 -1.80 -6.55
CA SER A 63 12.80 -2.27 -7.02
C SER A 63 12.84 -2.71 -8.48
N THR A 64 12.07 -3.75 -8.78
CA THR A 64 11.80 -4.20 -10.15
C THR A 64 10.30 -4.14 -10.42
N LEU A 65 9.94 -4.02 -11.69
CA LEU A 65 8.53 -4.13 -12.11
C LEU A 65 8.29 -5.53 -12.65
N PRO A 66 7.16 -6.18 -12.29
CA PRO A 66 6.84 -7.52 -12.75
C PRO A 66 6.31 -7.51 -14.19
N THR A 67 7.08 -6.95 -15.08
CA THR A 67 6.83 -7.02 -16.53
C THR A 67 7.56 -8.23 -17.10
N VAL A 68 7.32 -8.55 -18.37
CA VAL A 68 8.04 -9.63 -19.04
C VAL A 68 9.54 -9.36 -18.94
N GLY A 69 10.26 -10.21 -18.19
CA GLY A 69 11.71 -10.11 -17.98
C GLY A 69 12.14 -9.28 -16.76
N GLU A 70 11.26 -8.99 -15.82
CA GLU A 70 11.57 -8.20 -14.60
C GLU A 70 12.49 -7.00 -14.89
N ARG A 71 11.89 -5.89 -15.19
CA ARG A 71 12.59 -4.65 -15.50
C ARG A 71 12.90 -3.86 -14.23
N PRO A 72 14.15 -3.35 -14.04
CA PRO A 72 14.43 -2.44 -12.93
C PRO A 72 13.54 -1.19 -12.95
N PHE A 73 13.18 -0.70 -11.77
CA PHE A 73 12.48 0.58 -11.63
C PHE A 73 13.36 1.69 -12.19
N ASN A 74 12.80 2.47 -13.11
CA ASN A 74 13.49 3.59 -13.73
C ASN A 74 13.02 4.90 -13.12
N PRO A 75 13.87 5.62 -12.35
CA PRO A 75 13.47 6.87 -11.70
C PRO A 75 13.02 7.96 -12.68
N ALA A 76 13.44 7.90 -13.94
CA ALA A 76 13.05 8.89 -14.94
C ALA A 76 11.66 8.62 -15.54
N THR A 77 11.41 7.37 -15.97
CA THR A 77 10.17 7.03 -16.68
C THR A 77 9.07 6.58 -15.73
N ASP A 78 9.39 5.73 -14.76
CA ASP A 78 8.38 5.17 -13.85
C ASP A 78 7.91 6.21 -12.83
N ALA A 79 8.77 7.15 -12.44
CA ALA A 79 8.38 8.27 -11.61
C ALA A 79 7.30 9.15 -12.26
N ARG A 80 7.29 9.25 -13.58
CA ARG A 80 6.25 10.00 -14.29
C ARG A 80 4.88 9.36 -14.12
N VAL A 81 4.81 8.03 -14.14
CA VAL A 81 3.56 7.31 -13.90
C VAL A 81 3.03 7.65 -12.51
N ILE A 82 3.88 7.61 -11.51
CA ILE A 82 3.52 7.95 -10.12
C ILE A 82 3.08 9.40 -10.03
N ARG A 83 3.84 10.35 -10.58
CA ARG A 83 3.52 11.78 -10.53
C ARG A 83 2.21 12.13 -11.24
N ARG A 84 1.83 11.35 -12.24
CA ARG A 84 0.55 11.53 -12.97
C ARG A 84 -0.62 10.84 -12.28
N GLY A 85 -0.42 10.28 -11.11
CA GLY A 85 -1.45 9.58 -10.36
C GLY A 85 -1.71 8.16 -10.81
N GLY A 86 -0.75 7.53 -11.50
CA GLY A 86 -0.86 6.14 -11.92
C GLY A 86 -0.46 5.15 -10.84
N ASN A 87 -0.81 3.88 -11.07
CA ASN A 87 -0.45 2.78 -10.20
C ASN A 87 0.88 2.18 -10.64
N VAL A 88 1.69 1.75 -9.68
CA VAL A 88 2.93 1.02 -9.96
C VAL A 88 3.04 -0.15 -9.00
N THR A 89 3.11 -1.35 -9.57
CA THR A 89 3.39 -2.58 -8.81
C THR A 89 4.88 -2.85 -8.87
N THR A 90 5.50 -2.97 -7.70
CA THR A 90 6.95 -3.22 -7.63
C THR A 90 7.26 -4.41 -6.75
N MET A 91 8.42 -5.02 -7.02
CA MET A 91 9.06 -5.97 -6.12
C MET A 91 10.35 -5.33 -5.63
N THR A 92 10.39 -5.01 -4.34
CA THR A 92 11.58 -4.47 -3.68
C THR A 92 12.43 -5.59 -3.10
N ARG A 93 13.63 -5.25 -2.61
CA ARG A 93 14.43 -6.23 -1.88
C ARG A 93 13.78 -6.75 -0.59
N PHE A 94 12.74 -6.06 -0.11
CA PHE A 94 11.95 -6.45 1.08
C PHE A 94 10.59 -7.03 0.73
N GLY A 95 10.32 -7.34 -0.53
CA GLY A 95 9.05 -7.86 -1.01
C GLY A 95 8.23 -6.84 -1.79
N GLY A 96 6.98 -7.17 -2.06
CA GLY A 96 6.11 -6.36 -2.90
C GLY A 96 5.71 -5.03 -2.24
N LEU A 97 5.77 -3.96 -3.03
CA LEU A 97 5.26 -2.64 -2.65
C LEU A 97 4.44 -2.09 -3.82
N ASP A 98 3.14 -1.99 -3.60
CA ASP A 98 2.20 -1.52 -4.61
C ASP A 98 1.75 -0.10 -4.31
N VAL A 99 2.01 0.79 -5.25
CA VAL A 99 1.54 2.18 -5.20
C VAL A 99 0.20 2.24 -5.92
N VAL A 100 -0.86 2.53 -5.18
CA VAL A 100 -2.23 2.55 -5.70
C VAL A 100 -2.75 3.98 -5.62
N GLN A 101 -3.07 4.57 -6.77
CA GLN A 101 -3.62 5.93 -6.83
C GLN A 101 -4.93 5.98 -7.62
N ARG A 102 -5.11 5.04 -8.55
CA ARG A 102 -6.32 4.92 -9.35
C ARG A 102 -6.69 3.45 -9.46
N ALA A 103 -7.68 3.05 -8.70
CA ALA A 103 -8.22 1.72 -8.80
C ALA A 103 -9.73 1.78 -8.52
N ARG A 104 -10.49 0.92 -9.21
CA ARG A 104 -11.94 0.85 -9.03
C ARG A 104 -12.27 0.56 -7.57
N GLY A 105 -13.11 1.41 -6.99
CA GLY A 105 -13.54 1.25 -5.61
C GLY A 105 -12.55 1.70 -4.56
N VAL A 106 -11.41 2.24 -4.95
CA VAL A 106 -10.41 2.80 -4.02
C VAL A 106 -10.62 4.31 -3.93
N PRO A 107 -10.92 4.84 -2.73
CA PRO A 107 -11.06 6.28 -2.52
C PRO A 107 -9.74 7.03 -2.74
N SER A 108 -9.81 8.34 -2.88
CA SER A 108 -8.62 9.19 -2.93
C SER A 108 -7.86 9.17 -1.60
N TYR A 109 -6.58 9.55 -1.64
CA TYR A 109 -5.78 9.71 -0.42
C TYR A 109 -6.50 10.63 0.59
N THR A 110 -7.02 11.76 0.15
CA THR A 110 -7.70 12.71 1.04
C THR A 110 -8.89 12.07 1.76
N GLN A 111 -9.68 11.27 1.05
CA GLN A 111 -10.80 10.55 1.65
C GLN A 111 -10.34 9.46 2.63
N LEU A 112 -9.32 8.70 2.24
CA LEU A 112 -8.76 7.65 3.11
C LEU A 112 -8.11 8.23 4.36
N ASP A 113 -7.36 9.31 4.21
CA ASP A 113 -6.65 9.95 5.33
C ASP A 113 -7.61 10.59 6.34
N ALA A 114 -8.77 11.08 5.88
CA ALA A 114 -9.74 11.76 6.73
C ALA A 114 -10.22 10.90 7.91
N ASP A 115 -10.36 9.59 7.69
CA ASP A 115 -10.83 8.65 8.73
C ASP A 115 -9.83 7.50 8.97
N ALA A 116 -8.59 7.63 8.52
CA ALA A 116 -7.55 6.64 8.75
C ALA A 116 -7.27 6.48 10.25
N VAL A 117 -6.84 5.29 10.60
CA VAL A 117 -6.53 4.93 12.00
C VAL A 117 -5.02 4.98 12.20
N ASP A 118 -4.58 5.70 13.22
CA ASP A 118 -3.19 5.66 13.65
C ASP A 118 -2.93 4.31 14.32
N SER A 119 -2.01 3.55 13.77
CA SER A 119 -1.69 2.19 14.19
C SER A 119 -0.20 2.04 14.40
N GLU A 120 0.17 0.95 15.03
CA GLU A 120 1.56 0.55 15.16
C GLU A 120 1.67 -0.91 14.68
N LEU A 121 2.41 -1.11 13.59
CA LEU A 121 2.63 -2.42 13.02
C LEU A 121 4.10 -2.80 13.17
N LEU A 122 4.37 -3.91 13.87
CA LEU A 122 5.72 -4.37 14.15
C LEU A 122 6.61 -3.27 14.76
N GLY A 123 6.03 -2.45 15.63
CA GLY A 123 6.71 -1.33 16.28
C GLY A 123 6.87 -0.07 15.44
N VAL A 124 6.31 -0.03 14.24
CA VAL A 124 6.42 1.12 13.33
C VAL A 124 5.09 1.87 13.26
N PRO A 125 5.08 3.18 13.54
CA PRO A 125 3.86 3.98 13.39
C PRO A 125 3.41 4.02 11.94
N VAL A 126 2.11 3.82 11.70
CA VAL A 126 1.56 3.79 10.35
C VAL A 126 0.09 4.18 10.38
N ARG A 127 -0.37 4.84 9.32
CA ARG A 127 -1.79 5.13 9.13
C ARG A 127 -2.42 4.05 8.27
N VAL A 128 -3.50 3.46 8.76
CA VAL A 128 -4.23 2.38 8.10
C VAL A 128 -5.63 2.88 7.77
N CYS A 129 -6.16 2.53 6.61
CA CYS A 129 -7.52 2.90 6.25
C CYS A 129 -8.52 2.40 7.31
N SER A 130 -9.61 3.13 7.50
CA SER A 130 -10.65 2.73 8.44
C SER A 130 -11.27 1.38 8.06
N LEU A 131 -11.83 0.69 9.04
CA LEU A 131 -12.52 -0.59 8.79
C LEU A 131 -13.65 -0.40 7.77
N GLY A 132 -14.42 0.69 7.87
CA GLY A 132 -15.49 0.99 6.92
C GLY A 132 -15.00 1.13 5.49
N ARG A 133 -13.90 1.88 5.28
CA ARG A 133 -13.28 2.03 3.97
C ARG A 133 -12.74 0.70 3.45
N LEU A 134 -12.08 -0.07 4.31
CA LEU A 134 -11.55 -1.38 3.94
C LEU A 134 -12.65 -2.31 3.47
N ARG A 135 -13.76 -2.40 4.22
CA ARG A 135 -14.90 -3.23 3.83
C ARG A 135 -15.50 -2.79 2.51
N GLN A 136 -15.67 -1.49 2.29
CA GLN A 136 -16.18 -0.94 1.02
C GLN A 136 -15.29 -1.33 -0.17
N MET A 137 -13.97 -1.21 -0.01
CA MET A 137 -13.01 -1.59 -1.06
C MET A 137 -13.08 -3.09 -1.37
N LYS A 138 -13.19 -3.93 -0.35
CA LYS A 138 -13.30 -5.38 -0.51
C LYS A 138 -14.61 -5.77 -1.24
N GLU A 139 -15.70 -5.14 -0.88
CA GLU A 139 -16.99 -5.34 -1.56
C GLU A 139 -16.94 -4.94 -3.03
N ALA A 140 -16.31 -3.81 -3.32
CA ALA A 140 -16.19 -3.30 -4.69
C ALA A 140 -15.33 -4.21 -5.58
N GLN A 141 -14.30 -4.83 -5.03
CA GLN A 141 -13.40 -5.72 -5.80
C GLN A 141 -13.98 -7.11 -5.99
N GLY A 142 -14.66 -7.68 -4.98
CA GLY A 142 -15.46 -8.89 -5.09
C GLY A 142 -14.72 -10.17 -5.49
N ARG A 143 -13.40 -10.24 -5.33
CA ARG A 143 -12.62 -11.45 -5.57
C ARG A 143 -12.84 -12.47 -4.45
N GLU A 144 -12.48 -13.73 -4.66
CA GLU A 144 -12.63 -14.76 -3.64
C GLU A 144 -11.88 -14.41 -2.35
N GLN A 145 -10.65 -13.87 -2.45
CA GLN A 145 -9.91 -13.41 -1.30
C GLN A 145 -10.63 -12.25 -0.58
N ASP A 146 -11.24 -11.35 -1.34
CA ASP A 146 -11.98 -10.21 -0.77
C ASP A 146 -13.21 -10.69 0.00
N LYS A 147 -13.91 -11.70 -0.51
CA LYS A 147 -15.04 -12.32 0.19
C LYS A 147 -14.60 -13.00 1.48
N ALA A 148 -13.48 -13.71 1.46
CA ALA A 148 -12.91 -14.34 2.65
C ALA A 148 -12.49 -13.29 3.68
N ASP A 149 -11.89 -12.19 3.24
CA ASP A 149 -11.50 -11.07 4.11
C ASP A 149 -12.75 -10.47 4.79
N LEU A 150 -13.79 -10.19 4.02
CA LEU A 150 -15.06 -9.65 4.56
C LEU A 150 -15.70 -10.57 5.59
N ALA A 151 -15.64 -11.88 5.37
CA ALA A 151 -16.19 -12.87 6.30
C ALA A 151 -15.45 -12.91 7.64
N ASN A 152 -14.17 -12.53 7.66
CA ASN A 152 -13.31 -12.61 8.83
C ASN A 152 -12.98 -11.25 9.47
N LEU A 153 -13.31 -10.14 8.81
CA LEU A 153 -13.16 -8.82 9.39
C LEU A 153 -14.28 -8.53 10.39
N PRO A 154 -14.01 -7.67 11.41
CA PRO A 154 -15.07 -7.22 12.30
C PRO A 154 -16.21 -6.55 11.53
N GLU A 155 -17.43 -6.69 12.05
CA GLU A 155 -18.56 -5.91 11.55
C GLU A 155 -18.46 -4.47 12.05
N LEU A 156 -19.09 -3.55 11.32
CA LEU A 156 -19.14 -2.16 11.76
C LEU A 156 -20.13 -2.02 12.92
N ASP A 157 -19.70 -1.34 13.97
CA ASP A 157 -20.57 -0.92 15.05
C ASP A 157 -21.35 0.34 14.62
N PHE A 158 -22.65 0.26 14.67
CA PHE A 158 -23.53 1.39 14.37
C PHE A 158 -24.09 1.99 15.65
#